data_4edaff9ad3b23e6a3927cbc250cf0dcb
#
_entry.id   4edaff9ad3b23e6a3927cbc250cf0dcb
#
_cell.length_a   1.000
_cell.length_b   1.000
_cell.length_c   1.000
_cell.angle_alpha   90.00
_cell.angle_beta   90.00
_cell.angle_gamma   90.00
#
_symmetry.space_group_name_H-M   'P 1'
#
loop_
_entity.id
_entity.type
_entity.pdbx_description
1 polymer ?
#
loop_
_entity_poly.entity_id
_entity_poly.type
_entity_poly.pdbx_seq_one_letter_code
_entity_poly.pdbx_strand_id
1 'polypeptide(L)'
;MLKKTEIEKIKYIVSGTRGVAYAILFGSALKHLLAKSDIDILIGGDLNPSQKTDLAMALALEIHRPIDIVLTKEARCEVVLRAFSSGIPLVVRDKRKVQEDYFNHYRLCDQRDPLKRIRLERLKRVYGN
;
A
#
# COMPACT_ATOMS: atom_id res chain seq x y z
N MET A 1 -2.68 7.30 -15.46
CA MET A 1 -1.90 6.12 -15.07
C MET A 1 -0.48 6.52 -14.73
N LEU A 2 0.08 5.94 -13.68
CA LEU A 2 1.45 6.22 -13.29
C LEU A 2 2.46 5.65 -14.27
N LYS A 3 3.48 6.43 -14.55
CA LYS A 3 4.59 5.98 -15.39
C LYS A 3 5.52 5.09 -14.56
N LYS A 4 6.21 4.20 -15.24
CA LYS A 4 7.18 3.32 -14.59
C LYS A 4 8.25 4.11 -13.84
N THR A 5 8.72 5.21 -14.40
CA THR A 5 9.71 6.08 -13.77
C THR A 5 9.18 6.71 -12.49
N GLU A 6 7.89 7.06 -12.47
CA GLU A 6 7.26 7.61 -11.28
C GLU A 6 7.16 6.56 -10.17
N ILE A 7 6.79 5.34 -10.53
CA ILE A 7 6.71 4.22 -9.58
C ILE A 7 8.09 3.95 -8.96
N GLU A 8 9.14 4.00 -9.76
CA GLU A 8 10.50 3.78 -9.26
C GLU A 8 10.93 4.88 -8.29
N LYS A 9 10.57 6.13 -8.57
CA LYS A 9 10.86 7.24 -7.65
C LYS A 9 10.13 7.08 -6.32
N ILE A 10 8.84 6.70 -6.38
CA ILE A 10 8.05 6.44 -5.18
C ILE A 10 8.69 5.33 -4.37
N LYS A 11 9.05 4.24 -5.03
CA LYS A 11 9.67 3.09 -4.40
C LYS A 11 10.98 3.48 -3.69
N TYR A 12 11.80 4.29 -4.34
CA TYR A 12 13.06 4.74 -3.77
C TYR A 12 12.84 5.53 -2.48
N ILE A 13 11.93 6.51 -2.52
CA ILE A 13 11.66 7.37 -1.37
C ILE A 13 11.07 6.56 -0.21
N VAL A 14 10.09 5.71 -0.50
CA VAL A 14 9.42 4.89 0.52
C VAL A 14 10.42 3.91 1.14
N SER A 15 11.29 3.32 0.32
CA SER A 15 12.28 2.37 0.81
C SER A 15 13.30 3.02 1.74
N GLY A 16 13.53 4.32 1.58
CA GLY A 16 14.43 5.06 2.46
C GLY A 16 13.80 5.55 3.75
N THR A 17 12.52 5.32 3.94
CA THR A 17 11.79 5.81 5.10
C THR A 17 11.86 4.83 6.26
N ARG A 18 12.33 5.31 7.42
CA ARG A 18 12.42 4.49 8.63
C ARG A 18 11.02 4.16 9.13
N GLY A 19 10.84 2.94 9.63
CA GLY A 19 9.58 2.50 10.21
C GLY A 19 8.63 1.83 9.23
N VAL A 20 8.95 1.81 7.95
CA VAL A 20 8.13 1.15 6.93
C VAL A 20 8.47 -0.34 6.92
N ALA A 21 7.48 -1.18 7.26
CA ALA A 21 7.62 -2.63 7.17
C ALA A 21 7.27 -3.10 5.77
N TYR A 22 6.27 -2.49 5.16
CA TYR A 22 5.88 -2.73 3.77
C TYR A 22 5.08 -1.54 3.25
N ALA A 23 5.01 -1.41 1.93
CA ALA A 23 4.22 -0.38 1.27
C ALA A 23 3.63 -0.91 -0.02
N ILE A 24 2.38 -0.54 -0.28
CA ILE A 24 1.63 -1.01 -1.44
C ILE A 24 0.99 0.19 -2.14
N LEU A 25 1.27 0.34 -3.42
CA LEU A 25 0.63 1.34 -4.26
C LEU A 25 -0.70 0.79 -4.77
N PHE A 26 -1.79 1.51 -4.54
CA PHE A 26 -3.11 1.02 -4.94
C PHE A 26 -4.00 2.19 -5.35
N GLY A 27 -5.24 1.88 -5.71
CA GLY A 27 -6.24 2.89 -5.99
C GLY A 27 -6.34 3.30 -7.43
N SER A 28 -7.04 4.40 -7.67
CA SER A 28 -7.43 4.83 -9.01
C SER A 28 -6.24 5.23 -9.90
N ALA A 29 -5.15 5.68 -9.32
CA ALA A 29 -3.97 6.08 -10.09
C ALA A 29 -3.38 4.93 -10.91
N LEU A 30 -3.65 3.68 -10.52
CA LEU A 30 -3.20 2.50 -11.27
C LEU A 30 -4.09 2.18 -12.46
N LYS A 31 -5.33 2.63 -12.45
CA LYS A 31 -6.34 2.23 -13.44
C LYS A 31 -6.77 3.35 -14.37
N HIS A 32 -6.60 4.59 -13.96
CA HIS A 32 -7.14 5.72 -14.71
C HIS A 32 -6.05 6.51 -15.41
N LEU A 33 -6.41 7.02 -16.58
CA LEU A 33 -5.53 7.84 -17.39
C LEU A 33 -5.48 9.30 -16.94
N LEU A 34 -6.28 9.66 -15.92
CA LEU A 34 -6.34 11.02 -15.43
C LEU A 34 -5.05 11.36 -14.68
N ALA A 35 -4.31 12.32 -15.20
CA ALA A 35 -3.03 12.71 -14.66
C ALA A 35 -3.11 13.34 -13.25
N LYS A 36 -4.31 13.68 -12.79
CA LYS A 36 -4.51 14.34 -11.50
C LYS A 36 -5.11 13.44 -10.42
N SER A 37 -5.22 12.14 -10.68
CA SER A 37 -5.72 11.21 -9.67
C SER A 37 -4.76 11.16 -8.48
N ASP A 38 -5.32 11.08 -7.27
CA ASP A 38 -4.54 10.90 -6.06
C ASP A 38 -3.79 9.56 -6.13
N ILE A 39 -2.60 9.57 -5.58
CA ILE A 39 -1.80 8.36 -5.46
C ILE A 39 -2.01 7.82 -4.06
N ASP A 40 -2.54 6.61 -3.95
CA ASP A 40 -2.83 5.97 -2.66
C ASP A 40 -1.74 4.96 -2.34
N ILE A 41 -1.16 5.07 -1.15
CA ILE A 41 -0.11 4.17 -0.68
C ILE A 41 -0.49 3.64 0.69
N LEU A 42 -0.62 2.31 0.81
CA LEU A 42 -0.85 1.66 2.09
C LEU A 42 0.51 1.33 2.70
N ILE A 43 0.71 1.74 3.94
CA ILE A 43 1.95 1.49 4.65
C ILE A 43 1.67 0.73 5.94
N GLY A 44 2.32 -0.42 6.08
CA GLY A 44 2.36 -1.15 7.34
C GLY A 44 3.68 -0.89 8.02
N GLY A 45 3.64 -0.81 9.35
CA GLY A 45 4.82 -0.56 10.14
C GLY A 45 4.56 0.43 11.24
N ASP A 46 5.58 1.15 11.63
CA ASP A 46 5.54 2.02 12.81
C ASP A 46 5.87 3.46 12.43
N LEU A 47 4.93 4.11 11.74
CA LEU A 47 5.03 5.53 11.41
C LEU A 47 4.15 6.34 12.34
N ASN A 48 4.70 7.43 12.89
CA ASN A 48 3.91 8.38 13.63
C ASN A 48 3.30 9.41 12.66
N PRO A 49 2.35 10.26 13.12
CA PRO A 49 1.70 11.25 12.25
C PRO A 49 2.67 12.21 11.56
N SER A 50 3.74 12.60 12.25
CA SER A 50 4.74 13.50 11.68
C SER A 50 5.49 12.83 10.52
N GLN A 51 5.90 11.58 10.69
CA GLN A 51 6.58 10.82 9.64
C GLN A 51 5.68 10.61 8.44
N LYS A 52 4.40 10.32 8.69
CA LYS A 52 3.40 10.15 7.64
C LYS A 52 3.29 11.42 6.79
N THR A 53 3.17 12.58 7.46
CA THR A 53 3.04 13.86 6.79
C THR A 53 4.31 14.18 5.99
N ASP A 54 5.47 13.98 6.59
CA ASP A 54 6.75 14.27 5.92
C ASP A 54 6.92 13.40 4.67
N LEU A 55 6.56 12.14 4.76
CA LEU A 55 6.65 11.23 3.62
C LEU A 55 5.69 11.65 2.49
N ALA A 56 4.46 11.99 2.85
CA ALA A 56 3.47 12.43 1.86
C ALA A 56 3.95 13.69 1.15
N MET A 57 4.52 14.63 1.88
CA MET A 57 5.03 15.86 1.29
C MET A 57 6.23 15.61 0.39
N ALA A 58 7.16 14.77 0.83
CA ALA A 58 8.33 14.44 0.02
C ALA A 58 7.93 13.80 -1.30
N LEU A 59 6.96 12.88 -1.25
CA LEU A 59 6.45 12.22 -2.46
C LEU A 59 5.71 13.21 -3.37
N ALA A 60 4.87 14.06 -2.79
CA ALA A 60 4.11 15.03 -3.57
C ALA A 60 5.02 16.00 -4.30
N LEU A 61 6.10 16.44 -3.67
CA LEU A 61 7.06 17.34 -4.28
C LEU A 61 7.81 16.68 -5.44
N GLU A 62 8.12 15.39 -5.30
CA GLU A 62 8.87 14.68 -6.34
C GLU A 62 7.99 14.28 -7.52
N ILE A 63 6.76 13.86 -7.26
CA ILE A 63 5.86 13.32 -8.28
C ILE A 63 4.92 14.38 -8.85
N HIS A 64 4.73 15.49 -8.14
CA HIS A 64 3.82 16.58 -8.52
C HIS A 64 2.36 16.14 -8.62
N ARG A 65 1.96 15.26 -7.71
CA ARG A 65 0.58 14.76 -7.61
C ARG A 65 0.22 14.62 -6.14
N PRO A 66 -1.06 14.75 -5.78
CA PRO A 66 -1.49 14.52 -4.41
C PRO A 66 -1.19 13.08 -3.99
N ILE A 67 -0.67 12.93 -2.79
CA ILE A 67 -0.32 11.63 -2.21
C ILE A 67 -1.18 11.41 -0.98
N ASP A 68 -1.87 10.27 -0.94
CA ASP A 68 -2.64 9.87 0.22
C ASP A 68 -1.98 8.63 0.84
N ILE A 69 -1.42 8.80 2.04
CA ILE A 69 -0.81 7.71 2.76
C ILE A 69 -1.80 7.17 3.77
N VAL A 70 -2.08 5.89 3.64
CA VAL A 70 -3.01 5.18 4.51
C VAL A 70 -2.19 4.20 5.35
N LEU A 71 -2.24 4.36 6.67
CA LEU A 71 -1.55 3.43 7.57
C LEU A 71 -2.46 2.23 7.83
N THR A 72 -1.91 1.03 7.68
CA THR A 72 -2.69 -0.21 7.85
C THR A 72 -3.38 -0.25 9.21
N LYS A 73 -2.70 0.22 10.26
CA LYS A 73 -3.24 0.19 11.62
C LYS A 73 -4.46 1.09 11.82
N GLU A 74 -4.66 2.07 10.93
CA GLU A 74 -5.78 3.02 11.01
C GLU A 74 -6.82 2.81 9.93
N ALA A 75 -6.53 1.98 8.93
CA ALA A 75 -7.37 1.81 7.76
C ALA A 75 -8.52 0.85 8.02
N ARG A 76 -9.59 1.03 7.26
CA ARG A 76 -10.72 0.09 7.25
C ARG A 76 -10.31 -1.19 6.56
N CYS A 77 -10.90 -2.30 6.98
CA CYS A 77 -10.55 -3.60 6.43
C CYS A 77 -10.76 -3.68 4.92
N GLU A 78 -11.79 -3.04 4.39
CA GLU A 78 -12.06 -3.06 2.95
C GLU A 78 -10.93 -2.41 2.15
N VAL A 79 -10.38 -1.33 2.68
CA VAL A 79 -9.28 -0.62 2.03
C VAL A 79 -8.02 -1.49 2.02
N VAL A 80 -7.72 -2.09 3.17
CA VAL A 80 -6.53 -2.94 3.31
C VAL A 80 -6.61 -4.15 2.38
N LEU A 81 -7.75 -4.84 2.38
CA LEU A 81 -7.92 -6.01 1.54
C LEU A 81 -7.85 -5.67 0.06
N ARG A 82 -8.39 -4.51 -0.34
CA ARG A 82 -8.31 -4.06 -1.72
C ARG A 82 -6.87 -3.78 -2.13
N ALA A 83 -6.10 -3.12 -1.25
CA ALA A 83 -4.70 -2.84 -1.54
C ALA A 83 -3.91 -4.12 -1.74
N PHE A 84 -4.09 -5.11 -0.86
CA PHE A 84 -3.40 -6.40 -1.01
C PHE A 84 -3.86 -7.18 -2.24
N SER A 85 -5.14 -7.04 -2.62
CA SER A 85 -5.69 -7.80 -3.75
C SER A 85 -5.27 -7.28 -5.11
N SER A 86 -5.13 -5.96 -5.27
CA SER A 86 -4.92 -5.38 -6.59
C SER A 86 -3.78 -4.37 -6.65
N GLY A 87 -3.11 -4.11 -5.54
CA GLY A 87 -2.04 -3.12 -5.50
C GLY A 87 -0.70 -3.65 -6.00
N ILE A 88 0.24 -2.74 -6.15
CA ILE A 88 1.61 -3.04 -6.53
C ILE A 88 2.49 -2.91 -5.29
N PRO A 89 3.20 -3.97 -4.87
CA PRO A 89 4.11 -3.85 -3.74
C PRO A 89 5.29 -2.95 -4.10
N LEU A 90 5.54 -1.96 -3.24
CA LEU A 90 6.67 -1.04 -3.42
C LEU A 90 7.89 -1.53 -2.65
N VAL A 91 7.67 -1.97 -1.41
CA VAL A 91 8.72 -2.51 -0.58
C VAL A 91 8.11 -3.50 0.41
N VAL A 92 8.82 -4.60 0.67
CA VAL A 92 8.41 -5.57 1.68
C VAL A 92 9.67 -5.92 2.49
N ARG A 93 9.78 -5.36 3.67
CA ARG A 93 10.92 -5.62 4.56
C ARG A 93 10.59 -6.70 5.58
N ASP A 94 9.32 -6.80 5.97
CA ASP A 94 8.88 -7.73 7.01
C ASP A 94 7.65 -8.49 6.50
N LYS A 95 7.90 -9.70 6.03
CA LYS A 95 6.83 -10.56 5.50
C LYS A 95 5.84 -10.99 6.57
N ARG A 96 6.33 -11.15 7.80
CA ARG A 96 5.46 -11.50 8.92
C ARG A 96 4.44 -10.42 9.16
N LYS A 97 4.87 -9.15 9.10
CA LYS A 97 3.97 -8.02 9.29
C LYS A 97 2.89 -7.98 8.20
N VAL A 98 3.25 -8.28 6.97
CA VAL A 98 2.29 -8.38 5.87
C VAL A 98 1.21 -9.41 6.20
N GLN A 99 1.61 -10.60 6.62
CA GLN A 99 0.68 -11.68 6.94
C GLN A 99 -0.20 -11.34 8.13
N GLU A 100 0.38 -10.79 9.19
CA GLU A 100 -0.37 -10.40 10.38
C GLU A 100 -1.44 -9.36 10.04
N ASP A 101 -1.05 -8.32 9.31
CA ASP A 101 -1.97 -7.24 8.97
C ASP A 101 -3.08 -7.72 8.04
N TYR A 102 -2.73 -8.54 7.05
CA TYR A 102 -3.73 -9.10 6.15
C TYR A 102 -4.77 -9.92 6.91
N PHE A 103 -4.32 -10.86 7.74
CA PHE A 103 -5.24 -11.73 8.46
C PHE A 103 -6.04 -10.98 9.53
N ASN A 104 -5.46 -9.99 10.17
CA ASN A 104 -6.19 -9.18 11.13
C ASN A 104 -7.34 -8.45 10.46
N HIS A 105 -7.09 -7.83 9.31
CA HIS A 105 -8.14 -7.11 8.58
C HIS A 105 -9.13 -8.06 7.91
N TYR A 106 -8.67 -9.21 7.45
CA TYR A 106 -9.56 -10.22 6.90
C TYR A 106 -10.60 -10.64 7.93
N ARG A 107 -10.20 -10.80 9.19
CA ARG A 107 -11.14 -11.19 10.26
C ARG A 107 -12.15 -10.11 10.60
N LEU A 108 -11.82 -8.84 10.34
CA LEU A 108 -12.72 -7.71 10.60
C LEU A 108 -13.77 -7.54 9.51
N CYS A 109 -13.50 -8.00 8.30
CA CYS A 109 -14.44 -7.94 7.20
C CYS A 109 -15.35 -9.16 7.17
N ASP A 110 -16.40 -9.10 6.35
CA ASP A 110 -17.27 -10.25 6.14
C ASP A 110 -16.46 -11.41 5.60
N GLN A 111 -16.52 -12.54 6.32
CA GLN A 111 -15.73 -13.72 5.98
C GLN A 111 -16.34 -14.57 4.88
N ARG A 112 -17.49 -14.16 4.35
CA ARG A 112 -18.13 -14.85 3.23
C ARG A 112 -17.58 -14.39 1.89
N ASP A 113 -16.28 -14.34 1.78
CA ASP A 113 -15.62 -13.89 0.57
C ASP A 113 -15.43 -15.07 -0.38
N PRO A 114 -16.16 -15.08 -1.53
CA PRO A 114 -16.02 -16.18 -2.48
C PRO A 114 -14.63 -16.22 -3.15
N LEU A 115 -13.89 -15.13 -3.07
CA LEU A 115 -12.56 -15.04 -3.66
C LEU A 115 -11.44 -15.29 -2.66
N LYS A 116 -11.78 -15.80 -1.47
CA LYS A 116 -10.82 -16.03 -0.39
C LYS A 116 -9.60 -16.83 -0.85
N ARG A 117 -9.82 -17.95 -1.53
CA ARG A 117 -8.73 -18.79 -2.01
C ARG A 117 -7.81 -18.03 -2.96
N ILE A 118 -8.40 -17.33 -3.90
CA ILE A 118 -7.65 -16.58 -4.92
C ILE A 118 -6.81 -15.50 -4.26
N ARG A 119 -7.38 -14.79 -3.29
CA ARG A 119 -6.68 -13.74 -2.56
C ARG A 119 -5.53 -14.28 -1.72
N LEU A 120 -5.73 -15.43 -1.09
CA LEU A 120 -4.67 -16.07 -0.31
C LEU A 120 -3.53 -16.55 -1.20
N GLU A 121 -3.84 -17.11 -2.35
CA GLU A 121 -2.83 -17.54 -3.30
C GLU A 121 -2.02 -16.35 -3.82
N ARG A 122 -2.70 -15.24 -4.12
CA ARG A 122 -2.03 -14.02 -4.55
C ARG A 122 -1.13 -13.48 -3.45
N LEU A 123 -1.61 -13.49 -2.21
CA LEU A 123 -0.83 -13.02 -1.07
C LEU A 123 0.49 -13.79 -0.96
N LYS A 124 0.42 -15.11 -1.05
CA LYS A 124 1.61 -15.95 -1.01
C LYS A 124 2.55 -15.67 -2.18
N ARG A 125 1.99 -15.55 -3.38
CA ARG A 125 2.79 -15.35 -4.59
C ARG A 125 3.49 -14.00 -4.61
N VAL A 126 2.80 -12.95 -4.18
CA VAL A 126 3.29 -11.57 -4.30
C VAL A 126 4.09 -11.14 -3.08
N TYR A 127 3.66 -11.53 -1.89
CA TYR A 127 4.23 -11.01 -0.63
C TYR A 127 4.92 -12.07 0.23
N GLY A 128 4.68 -13.32 -0.05
CA GLY A 128 5.21 -14.42 0.75
C GLY A 128 6.54 -14.91 0.29
N ASN A 129 7.08 -15.50 0.03
CA ASN A 129 8.18 -16.06 -0.41
C ASN A 129 8.85 -16.84 -0.33
#